data_df2c99cd5606378c8c21da186d179c84
#
_entry.id   df2c99cd5606378c8c21da186d179c84
#
_cell.length_a   1.000
_cell.length_b   1.000
_cell.length_c   1.000
_cell.angle_alpha   90.00
_cell.angle_beta   90.00
_cell.angle_gamma   90.00
#
_symmetry.space_group_name_H-M   'P 1'
#
loop_
_entity.id
_entity.type
_entity.pdbx_description
1 polymer ?
#
loop_
_entity_poly.entity_id
_entity_poly.type
_entity_poly.pdbx_seq_one_letter_code
_entity_poly.pdbx_strand_id
1 'polypeptide(L)'
;MSAPDDLSALWTHEWTRADWTRRNTLDALARGGLAALLGGGGLALSGRAVHAAEDDTVRIGYLPITDATALLVAHAKGFFEEAGLKVAEPTPVRSWSALVEGFAAGKFNLAHLLKPIPVWMRYNNKFPVKVLAWAHTNGSGIVVGGKSGIEDFKGLAGKRVAVPYWYSMHNVVLQYALRESGVVPVIRGDAGPNECALQILAPPEMPAALAAGKIDGYIVAEPFNALGELRAGARMLRFTGDIWKNHPCCVVVAHESQIAARPEWAGKAVDAIVRAQAYCVKNREEVARLISKEGRGYLPMPADVVIKATTDYGPAYEASGAIRHRDWAAQRIDFQPWPYPSATKLIVEAMGNTVVEGDAGFLKGLDPDFVARDLVDDRFVRASLRRYPEWPGAADDAALTRQETLSL
;
A
#
# COMPACT_ATOMS: atom_id res chain seq x y z
N MET A 1 32.32 11.20 17.58
CA MET A 1 31.34 10.46 16.74
C MET A 1 30.18 10.14 17.67
N SER A 2 29.11 10.95 17.60
CA SER A 2 27.87 10.70 18.35
C SER A 2 27.21 9.45 17.76
N ALA A 3 26.69 8.59 18.65
CA ALA A 3 25.88 7.44 18.28
C ALA A 3 24.71 7.92 17.38
N PRO A 4 24.27 7.11 16.41
CA PRO A 4 23.08 7.46 15.62
C PRO A 4 21.91 7.63 16.56
N ASP A 5 21.13 8.70 16.37
CA ASP A 5 19.87 8.95 17.09
C ASP A 5 19.06 7.65 17.08
N ASP A 6 18.60 7.25 18.27
CA ASP A 6 17.89 5.98 18.46
C ASP A 6 16.61 5.94 17.61
N LEU A 7 16.70 5.29 16.46
CA LEU A 7 15.57 5.13 15.53
C LEU A 7 14.39 4.40 16.18
N SER A 8 14.63 3.68 17.29
CA SER A 8 13.57 3.01 18.04
C SER A 8 12.74 4.02 18.84
N ALA A 9 13.33 5.15 19.25
CA ALA A 9 12.65 6.19 20.01
C ALA A 9 11.56 6.92 19.21
N LEU A 10 11.65 6.93 17.87
CA LEU A 10 10.60 7.49 16.99
C LEU A 10 9.28 6.72 17.08
N TRP A 11 9.29 5.48 17.63
CA TRP A 11 8.13 4.58 17.64
C TRP A 11 7.67 4.16 19.04
N THR A 12 8.38 4.53 20.13
CA THR A 12 8.18 3.91 21.44
C THR A 12 7.22 4.63 22.38
N HIS A 13 6.87 5.89 22.20
CA HIS A 13 6.22 6.62 23.29
C HIS A 13 4.69 6.76 23.26
N GLU A 14 4.00 6.53 22.14
CA GLU A 14 2.53 6.71 22.09
C GLU A 14 1.73 5.47 21.65
N TRP A 15 2.40 4.42 21.18
CA TRP A 15 1.72 3.25 20.58
C TRP A 15 1.60 2.03 21.48
N THR A 16 2.14 2.08 22.71
CA THR A 16 2.22 0.93 23.64
C THR A 16 0.94 0.66 24.43
N ARG A 17 -0.13 1.42 24.27
CA ARG A 17 -1.36 1.28 25.08
C ARG A 17 -2.60 0.76 24.34
N ALA A 18 -2.46 0.08 23.25
CA ALA A 18 -3.54 -0.76 22.71
C ALA A 18 -3.11 -2.23 22.83
N ASP A 19 -3.19 -2.79 24.03
CA ASP A 19 -3.04 -4.22 24.30
C ASP A 19 -4.10 -5.04 23.56
N TRP A 20 -3.79 -5.40 22.31
CA TRP A 20 -4.46 -6.49 21.63
C TRP A 20 -3.77 -7.79 21.99
N THR A 21 -4.11 -8.37 23.13
CA THR A 21 -3.70 -9.72 23.46
C THR A 21 -4.49 -10.72 22.64
N ARG A 22 -3.84 -11.85 22.27
CA ARG A 22 -4.50 -13.04 21.65
C ARG A 22 -5.79 -13.47 22.36
N ARG A 23 -5.98 -13.08 23.60
CA ARG A 23 -7.18 -13.33 24.42
C ARG A 23 -8.43 -12.69 23.85
N ASN A 24 -8.36 -11.47 23.31
CA ASN A 24 -9.55 -10.76 22.81
C ASN A 24 -10.06 -11.32 21.48
N THR A 25 -9.20 -11.94 20.67
CA THR A 25 -9.61 -12.58 19.40
C THR A 25 -10.33 -13.91 19.67
N LEU A 26 -9.90 -14.67 20.68
CA LEU A 26 -10.54 -15.93 21.08
C LEU A 26 -11.88 -15.68 21.82
N ASP A 27 -11.99 -14.60 22.61
CA ASP A 27 -13.23 -14.23 23.29
C ASP A 27 -14.31 -13.71 22.30
N ALA A 28 -13.94 -13.05 21.22
CA ALA A 28 -14.88 -12.62 20.19
C ALA A 28 -15.43 -13.83 19.38
N LEU A 29 -14.60 -14.83 19.13
CA LEU A 29 -15.00 -16.09 18.48
C LEU A 29 -15.82 -16.99 19.41
N ALA A 30 -15.54 -17.00 20.71
CA ALA A 30 -16.26 -17.80 21.71
C ALA A 30 -17.66 -17.24 22.01
N ARG A 31 -17.87 -15.92 21.93
CA ARG A 31 -19.19 -15.27 22.19
C ARG A 31 -20.15 -15.34 21.01
N GLY A 32 -19.65 -15.55 19.79
CA GLY A 32 -20.48 -15.75 18.58
C GLY A 32 -20.94 -17.19 18.34
N GLY A 33 -20.35 -18.18 19.03
CA GLY A 33 -20.52 -19.61 18.73
C GLY A 33 -21.35 -20.43 19.72
N LEU A 34 -21.80 -19.87 20.86
CA LEU A 34 -22.45 -20.67 21.94
C LEU A 34 -23.92 -20.35 22.21
N ALA A 35 -24.63 -19.70 21.32
CA ALA A 35 -26.08 -19.43 21.48
C ALA A 35 -27.00 -20.38 20.68
N ALA A 36 -26.51 -21.47 20.12
CA ALA A 36 -27.27 -22.33 19.19
C ALA A 36 -27.51 -23.78 19.66
N LEU A 37 -27.24 -24.13 20.91
CA LEU A 37 -27.54 -25.49 21.41
C LEU A 37 -28.04 -25.46 22.85
N LEU A 38 -29.33 -25.15 23.09
CA LEU A 38 -30.19 -25.69 24.16
C LEU A 38 -31.53 -24.95 24.14
N GLY A 39 -32.57 -25.59 23.66
CA GLY A 39 -33.97 -25.15 23.86
C GLY A 39 -34.91 -25.52 22.72
N GLY A 40 -35.44 -26.76 22.74
CA GLY A 40 -36.55 -27.12 21.89
C GLY A 40 -37.85 -26.37 22.35
N GLY A 41 -38.54 -25.77 21.41
CA GLY A 41 -39.81 -25.11 21.61
C GLY A 41 -40.11 -24.23 20.37
N GLY A 42 -41.01 -24.78 19.49
CA GLY A 42 -41.39 -24.08 18.26
C GLY A 42 -42.10 -22.75 18.52
N LEU A 43 -41.53 -21.68 18.03
CA LEU A 43 -42.21 -20.46 17.67
C LEU A 43 -41.54 -19.97 16.38
N ALA A 44 -42.32 -19.96 15.29
CA ALA A 44 -41.95 -19.35 14.04
C ALA A 44 -41.71 -17.85 14.26
N LEU A 45 -40.50 -17.49 14.64
CA LEU A 45 -40.01 -16.12 14.56
C LEU A 45 -39.62 -15.88 13.12
N SER A 46 -40.48 -15.17 12.37
CA SER A 46 -40.12 -14.49 11.15
C SER A 46 -38.83 -13.74 11.40
N GLY A 47 -37.70 -14.32 10.95
CA GLY A 47 -36.40 -13.73 11.06
C GLY A 47 -36.32 -12.45 10.23
N ARG A 48 -36.77 -11.34 10.79
CA ARG A 48 -36.27 -10.02 10.42
C ARG A 48 -34.83 -10.03 10.91
N ALA A 49 -33.91 -10.28 10.00
CA ALA A 49 -32.51 -9.91 10.22
C ALA A 49 -32.55 -8.44 10.64
N VAL A 50 -32.29 -8.16 11.91
CA VAL A 50 -31.98 -6.84 12.38
C VAL A 50 -30.66 -6.50 11.69
N HIS A 51 -30.75 -5.95 10.48
CA HIS A 51 -29.69 -5.12 9.96
C HIS A 51 -29.62 -3.98 10.95
N ALA A 52 -28.69 -4.05 11.90
CA ALA A 52 -28.22 -2.86 12.59
C ALA A 52 -28.01 -1.84 11.48
N ALA A 53 -28.66 -0.68 11.55
CA ALA A 53 -28.49 0.37 10.57
C ALA A 53 -26.98 0.57 10.43
N GLU A 54 -26.42 0.09 9.33
CA GLU A 54 -24.98 0.14 9.12
C GLU A 54 -24.62 1.62 9.12
N ASP A 55 -23.80 2.01 10.08
CA ASP A 55 -23.35 3.36 10.27
C ASP A 55 -22.65 3.86 8.98
N ASP A 56 -23.13 4.96 8.40
CA ASP A 56 -22.58 5.58 7.19
C ASP A 56 -21.23 6.24 7.41
N THR A 57 -20.68 6.16 8.62
CA THR A 57 -19.40 6.74 8.97
C THR A 57 -18.27 6.07 8.19
N VAL A 58 -17.46 6.87 7.51
CA VAL A 58 -16.22 6.42 6.89
C VAL A 58 -15.21 6.11 7.99
N ARG A 59 -14.73 4.87 8.03
CA ARG A 59 -13.68 4.39 8.95
C ARG A 59 -12.48 3.95 8.16
N ILE A 60 -11.45 4.80 8.18
CA ILE A 60 -10.22 4.58 7.42
C ILE A 60 -9.21 3.82 8.28
N GLY A 61 -8.74 2.66 7.75
CA GLY A 61 -7.54 1.99 8.26
C GLY A 61 -6.35 2.26 7.35
N TYR A 62 -5.17 2.57 7.93
CA TYR A 62 -4.00 2.86 7.13
C TYR A 62 -2.67 2.46 7.79
N LEU A 63 -1.66 2.14 6.98
CA LEU A 63 -0.27 2.20 7.42
C LEU A 63 0.21 3.66 7.38
N PRO A 64 1.01 4.12 8.35
CA PRO A 64 1.55 5.48 8.37
C PRO A 64 2.72 5.62 7.36
N ILE A 65 2.36 5.59 6.08
CA ILE A 65 3.24 5.73 4.91
C ILE A 65 2.63 6.73 3.93
N THR A 66 3.44 7.26 3.02
CA THR A 66 2.97 8.25 2.03
C THR A 66 1.91 7.70 1.08
N ASP A 67 1.78 6.39 0.97
CA ASP A 67 0.77 5.72 0.15
C ASP A 67 -0.68 6.04 0.58
N ALA A 68 -0.88 6.37 1.88
CA ALA A 68 -2.18 6.74 2.43
C ALA A 68 -2.53 8.23 2.23
N THR A 69 -1.62 9.04 1.67
CA THR A 69 -1.71 10.50 1.64
C THR A 69 -3.06 11.00 1.14
N ALA A 70 -3.60 10.46 0.05
CA ALA A 70 -4.86 10.94 -0.50
C ALA A 70 -6.05 10.74 0.47
N LEU A 71 -6.10 9.61 1.18
CA LEU A 71 -7.14 9.34 2.18
C LEU A 71 -7.01 10.28 3.38
N LEU A 72 -5.78 10.50 3.84
CA LEU A 72 -5.46 11.34 4.98
C LEU A 72 -5.71 12.83 4.69
N VAL A 73 -5.38 13.29 3.48
CA VAL A 73 -5.66 14.64 3.02
C VAL A 73 -7.16 14.86 2.84
N ALA A 74 -7.91 13.89 2.31
CA ALA A 74 -9.36 13.96 2.22
C ALA A 74 -10.01 14.17 3.59
N HIS A 75 -9.51 13.46 4.62
CA HIS A 75 -9.93 13.67 6.01
C HIS A 75 -9.48 15.05 6.55
N ALA A 76 -8.20 15.38 6.44
CA ALA A 76 -7.63 16.60 7.03
C ALA A 76 -8.24 17.89 6.46
N LYS A 77 -8.64 17.86 5.18
CA LYS A 77 -9.23 19.00 4.46
C LYS A 77 -10.76 19.02 4.51
N GLY A 78 -11.39 18.05 5.18
CA GLY A 78 -12.86 18.00 5.30
C GLY A 78 -13.59 17.58 4.02
N PHE A 79 -12.91 16.94 3.05
CA PHE A 79 -13.53 16.61 1.76
C PHE A 79 -14.60 15.52 1.87
N PHE A 80 -14.51 14.64 2.86
CA PHE A 80 -15.57 13.67 3.17
C PHE A 80 -16.81 14.37 3.71
N GLU A 81 -16.64 15.30 4.64
CA GLU A 81 -17.71 16.07 5.25
C GLU A 81 -18.41 16.98 4.23
N GLU A 82 -17.62 17.64 3.37
CA GLU A 82 -18.14 18.46 2.27
C GLU A 82 -18.94 17.63 1.25
N ALA A 83 -18.59 16.33 1.09
CA ALA A 83 -19.38 15.39 0.30
C ALA A 83 -20.64 14.87 1.06
N GLY A 84 -20.87 15.31 2.30
CA GLY A 84 -21.99 14.90 3.14
C GLY A 84 -21.80 13.53 3.79
N LEU A 85 -20.55 13.10 4.00
CA LEU A 85 -20.22 11.88 4.73
C LEU A 85 -19.78 12.22 6.16
N LYS A 86 -20.13 11.35 7.11
CA LYS A 86 -19.45 11.32 8.40
C LYS A 86 -18.13 10.58 8.25
N VAL A 87 -17.08 11.04 8.91
CA VAL A 87 -15.79 10.35 8.92
C VAL A 87 -15.23 10.30 10.34
N ALA A 88 -14.74 9.12 10.71
CA ALA A 88 -14.03 8.94 11.98
C ALA A 88 -12.55 9.29 11.79
N GLU A 89 -11.86 9.60 12.90
CA GLU A 89 -10.40 9.77 12.87
C GLU A 89 -9.73 8.54 12.26
N PRO A 90 -8.87 8.69 11.24
CA PRO A 90 -8.18 7.57 10.60
C PRO A 90 -7.37 6.75 11.60
N THR A 91 -7.46 5.44 11.53
CA THR A 91 -6.78 4.53 12.46
C THR A 91 -5.51 3.97 11.86
N PRO A 92 -4.33 4.34 12.40
CA PRO A 92 -3.07 3.78 11.95
C PRO A 92 -2.85 2.36 12.46
N VAL A 93 -2.19 1.54 11.65
CA VAL A 93 -1.75 0.18 12.01
C VAL A 93 -0.28 -0.03 11.65
N ARG A 94 0.38 -1.01 12.29
CA ARG A 94 1.84 -1.17 12.17
C ARG A 94 2.29 -2.13 11.05
N SER A 95 1.40 -2.97 10.54
CA SER A 95 1.74 -3.98 9.54
C SER A 95 0.61 -4.19 8.54
N TRP A 96 0.97 -4.71 7.38
CA TRP A 96 0.00 -5.08 6.34
C TRP A 96 -0.95 -6.18 6.82
N SER A 97 -0.47 -7.16 7.62
CA SER A 97 -1.33 -8.18 8.22
C SER A 97 -2.41 -7.57 9.10
N ALA A 98 -2.01 -6.64 10.00
CA ALA A 98 -2.96 -5.97 10.89
C ALA A 98 -4.00 -5.12 10.12
N LEU A 99 -3.60 -4.50 9.00
CA LEU A 99 -4.53 -3.74 8.16
C LEU A 99 -5.54 -4.67 7.46
N VAL A 100 -5.07 -5.77 6.87
CA VAL A 100 -5.90 -6.79 6.22
C VAL A 100 -6.88 -7.42 7.21
N GLU A 101 -6.41 -7.81 8.39
CA GLU A 101 -7.24 -8.39 9.46
C GLU A 101 -8.30 -7.41 9.96
N GLY A 102 -7.90 -6.15 10.20
CA GLY A 102 -8.83 -5.09 10.62
C GLY A 102 -9.91 -4.79 9.59
N PHE A 103 -9.53 -4.77 8.30
CA PHE A 103 -10.46 -4.60 7.19
C PHE A 103 -11.40 -5.81 7.06
N ALA A 104 -10.88 -7.02 7.09
CA ALA A 104 -11.67 -8.25 7.02
C ALA A 104 -12.64 -8.39 8.21
N ALA A 105 -12.26 -7.92 9.39
CA ALA A 105 -13.11 -7.90 10.58
C ALA A 105 -14.12 -6.74 10.60
N GLY A 106 -14.17 -5.88 9.57
CA GLY A 106 -15.10 -4.74 9.49
C GLY A 106 -14.76 -3.57 10.41
N LYS A 107 -13.56 -3.56 11.02
CA LYS A 107 -13.08 -2.42 11.81
C LYS A 107 -12.93 -1.17 10.94
N PHE A 108 -12.47 -1.36 9.72
CA PHE A 108 -12.36 -0.35 8.67
C PHE A 108 -13.32 -0.70 7.53
N ASN A 109 -13.96 0.29 6.94
CA ASN A 109 -14.80 0.11 5.76
C ASN A 109 -14.19 0.77 4.50
N LEU A 110 -13.10 1.52 4.70
CA LEU A 110 -12.28 2.10 3.67
C LEU A 110 -10.79 1.93 4.05
N ALA A 111 -9.98 1.42 3.15
CA ALA A 111 -8.56 1.22 3.40
C ALA A 111 -7.74 1.40 2.11
N HIS A 112 -6.45 1.70 2.27
CA HIS A 112 -5.49 1.49 1.19
C HIS A 112 -4.81 0.14 1.37
N LEU A 113 -4.68 -0.63 0.31
CA LEU A 113 -3.96 -1.91 0.32
C LEU A 113 -2.97 -1.96 -0.84
N LEU A 114 -1.84 -2.62 -0.63
CA LEU A 114 -0.91 -2.96 -1.72
C LEU A 114 -1.68 -3.71 -2.80
N LYS A 115 -1.52 -3.31 -4.05
CA LYS A 115 -2.34 -3.81 -5.18
C LYS A 115 -2.45 -5.34 -5.28
N PRO A 116 -1.41 -6.16 -4.98
CA PRO A 116 -1.53 -7.62 -4.96
C PRO A 116 -2.41 -8.18 -3.82
N ILE A 117 -2.58 -7.45 -2.69
CA ILE A 117 -3.35 -7.94 -1.55
C ILE A 117 -4.83 -8.20 -1.90
N PRO A 118 -5.57 -7.29 -2.55
CA PRO A 118 -6.95 -7.56 -2.95
C PRO A 118 -7.09 -8.76 -3.90
N VAL A 119 -6.12 -9.01 -4.77
CA VAL A 119 -6.09 -10.22 -5.62
C VAL A 119 -6.04 -11.47 -4.73
N TRP A 120 -5.09 -11.51 -3.79
CA TRP A 120 -4.97 -12.61 -2.84
C TRP A 120 -6.23 -12.76 -1.96
N MET A 121 -6.75 -11.66 -1.40
CA MET A 121 -7.95 -11.70 -0.56
C MET A 121 -9.16 -12.27 -1.31
N ARG A 122 -9.40 -11.81 -2.56
CA ARG A 122 -10.59 -12.19 -3.32
C ARG A 122 -10.50 -13.62 -3.88
N TYR A 123 -9.36 -13.99 -4.47
CA TYR A 123 -9.26 -15.24 -5.22
C TYR A 123 -8.70 -16.40 -4.40
N ASN A 124 -7.86 -16.12 -3.40
CA ASN A 124 -7.40 -17.16 -2.46
C ASN A 124 -8.36 -17.30 -1.28
N ASN A 125 -8.66 -16.22 -0.57
CA ASN A 125 -9.41 -16.25 0.69
C ASN A 125 -10.92 -16.13 0.48
N LYS A 126 -11.40 -15.92 -0.76
CA LYS A 126 -12.82 -15.72 -1.11
C LYS A 126 -13.46 -14.54 -0.37
N PHE A 127 -12.65 -13.55 0.04
CA PHE A 127 -13.12 -12.35 0.71
C PHE A 127 -13.63 -11.33 -0.34
N PRO A 128 -14.86 -10.83 -0.21
CA PRO A 128 -15.51 -9.99 -1.23
C PRO A 128 -15.02 -8.53 -1.18
N VAL A 129 -13.75 -8.31 -1.45
CA VAL A 129 -13.13 -7.00 -1.59
C VAL A 129 -13.26 -6.49 -3.03
N LYS A 130 -13.46 -5.17 -3.20
CA LYS A 130 -13.39 -4.46 -4.48
C LYS A 130 -12.37 -3.33 -4.40
N VAL A 131 -11.70 -3.09 -5.52
CA VAL A 131 -10.86 -1.91 -5.75
C VAL A 131 -11.72 -0.82 -6.37
N LEU A 132 -11.72 0.37 -5.77
CA LEU A 132 -12.53 1.52 -6.21
C LEU A 132 -11.73 2.55 -7.00
N ALA A 133 -10.43 2.70 -6.66
CA ALA A 133 -9.51 3.64 -7.28
C ALA A 133 -8.07 3.23 -6.96
N TRP A 134 -7.10 3.78 -7.68
CA TRP A 134 -5.73 3.80 -7.20
C TRP A 134 -5.58 4.85 -6.10
N ALA A 135 -4.77 4.57 -5.09
CA ALA A 135 -4.46 5.55 -4.04
C ALA A 135 -3.31 6.48 -4.48
N HIS A 136 -2.33 5.93 -5.17
CA HIS A 136 -1.16 6.64 -5.68
C HIS A 136 -0.42 5.80 -6.72
N THR A 137 0.58 6.40 -7.36
CA THR A 137 1.56 5.73 -8.22
C THR A 137 2.98 5.96 -7.71
N ASN A 138 3.94 5.08 -8.05
CA ASN A 138 5.32 5.12 -7.58
C ASN A 138 5.42 5.06 -6.03
N GLY A 139 6.17 5.94 -5.39
CA GLY A 139 6.20 6.08 -3.92
C GLY A 139 7.04 5.04 -3.19
N SER A 140 7.91 4.31 -3.88
CA SER A 140 8.72 3.25 -3.30
C SER A 140 10.13 3.22 -3.90
N GLY A 141 11.05 2.60 -3.19
CA GLY A 141 12.42 2.45 -3.65
C GLY A 141 13.11 1.23 -3.06
N ILE A 142 14.18 0.84 -3.71
CA ILE A 142 15.14 -0.14 -3.21
C ILE A 142 16.33 0.63 -2.66
N VAL A 143 16.66 0.42 -1.39
CA VAL A 143 17.81 1.03 -0.73
C VAL A 143 18.77 -0.03 -0.20
N VAL A 144 20.03 0.31 -0.16
CA VAL A 144 21.14 -0.52 0.34
C VAL A 144 22.00 0.29 1.30
N GLY A 145 22.85 -0.36 2.07
CA GLY A 145 23.80 0.34 2.92
C GLY A 145 24.71 1.25 2.06
N GLY A 146 24.89 2.50 2.46
CA GLY A 146 25.67 3.48 1.67
C GLY A 146 27.13 3.08 1.45
N LYS A 147 27.68 2.20 2.30
CA LYS A 147 29.06 1.66 2.22
C LYS A 147 29.10 0.20 1.76
N SER A 148 27.98 -0.36 1.28
CA SER A 148 27.89 -1.79 0.93
C SER A 148 28.65 -2.17 -0.34
N GLY A 149 28.99 -1.21 -1.21
CA GLY A 149 29.54 -1.48 -2.53
C GLY A 149 28.54 -2.07 -3.55
N ILE A 150 27.25 -2.14 -3.18
CA ILE A 150 26.20 -2.65 -4.07
C ILE A 150 25.79 -1.54 -5.03
N GLU A 151 26.12 -1.61 -6.29
CA GLU A 151 25.87 -0.56 -7.28
C GLU A 151 24.66 -0.83 -8.18
N ASP A 152 24.29 -2.10 -8.33
CA ASP A 152 23.15 -2.56 -9.13
C ASP A 152 22.50 -3.82 -8.53
N PHE A 153 21.50 -4.37 -9.22
CA PHE A 153 20.80 -5.59 -8.77
C PHE A 153 21.68 -6.84 -8.78
N LYS A 154 22.74 -6.90 -9.61
CA LYS A 154 23.69 -8.03 -9.60
C LYS A 154 24.47 -8.05 -8.28
N GLY A 155 24.77 -6.88 -7.71
CA GLY A 155 25.42 -6.76 -6.42
C GLY A 155 24.56 -7.26 -5.24
N LEU A 156 23.28 -7.59 -5.44
CA LEU A 156 22.42 -8.24 -4.46
C LEU A 156 22.59 -9.77 -4.40
N ALA A 157 23.40 -10.36 -5.27
CA ALA A 157 23.76 -11.77 -5.18
C ALA A 157 24.53 -12.06 -3.87
N GLY A 158 24.13 -13.12 -3.16
CA GLY A 158 24.63 -13.47 -1.83
C GLY A 158 24.10 -12.58 -0.71
N LYS A 159 23.11 -11.71 -0.94
CA LYS A 159 22.62 -10.70 0.00
C LYS A 159 21.23 -11.04 0.56
N ARG A 160 20.90 -10.38 1.69
CA ARG A 160 19.59 -10.46 2.36
C ARG A 160 18.85 -9.14 2.15
N VAL A 161 17.67 -9.22 1.55
CA VAL A 161 16.84 -8.04 1.27
C VAL A 161 15.46 -8.21 1.91
N ALA A 162 15.02 -7.17 2.63
CA ALA A 162 13.69 -7.17 3.23
C ALA A 162 12.63 -6.66 2.26
N VAL A 163 11.44 -7.29 2.32
CA VAL A 163 10.21 -6.87 1.66
C VAL A 163 9.10 -6.67 2.71
N PRO A 164 8.13 -5.76 2.50
CA PRO A 164 7.16 -5.43 3.54
C PRO A 164 6.03 -6.48 3.68
N TYR A 165 5.78 -7.25 2.64
CA TYR A 165 4.74 -8.28 2.59
C TYR A 165 4.92 -9.15 1.34
N TRP A 166 4.57 -10.46 1.41
CA TRP A 166 4.72 -11.34 0.26
C TRP A 166 3.86 -10.92 -0.94
N TYR A 167 2.58 -10.59 -0.70
CA TYR A 167 1.68 -10.07 -1.73
C TYR A 167 1.77 -8.54 -1.81
N SER A 168 2.96 -8.03 -2.20
CA SER A 168 3.23 -6.60 -2.34
C SER A 168 3.79 -6.25 -3.73
N MET A 169 3.52 -5.03 -4.17
CA MET A 169 4.18 -4.47 -5.36
C MET A 169 5.70 -4.48 -5.21
N HIS A 170 6.18 -4.23 -3.99
CA HIS A 170 7.59 -4.27 -3.64
C HIS A 170 8.22 -5.62 -3.96
N ASN A 171 7.60 -6.72 -3.52
CA ASN A 171 8.09 -8.08 -3.79
C ASN A 171 8.05 -8.41 -5.28
N VAL A 172 6.97 -8.02 -5.99
CA VAL A 172 6.83 -8.22 -7.43
C VAL A 172 7.93 -7.49 -8.20
N VAL A 173 8.12 -6.18 -7.95
CA VAL A 173 9.10 -5.35 -8.67
C VAL A 173 10.53 -5.78 -8.34
N LEU A 174 10.84 -6.07 -7.07
CA LEU A 174 12.17 -6.54 -6.68
C LEU A 174 12.52 -7.85 -7.37
N GLN A 175 11.62 -8.84 -7.34
CA GLN A 175 11.90 -10.13 -7.96
C GLN A 175 11.99 -10.06 -9.48
N TYR A 176 11.21 -9.17 -10.12
CA TYR A 176 11.40 -8.86 -11.52
C TYR A 176 12.83 -8.34 -11.77
N ALA A 177 13.24 -7.31 -11.03
CA ALA A 177 14.57 -6.69 -11.21
C ALA A 177 15.72 -7.65 -10.92
N LEU A 178 15.61 -8.52 -9.90
CA LEU A 178 16.60 -9.55 -9.61
C LEU A 178 16.76 -10.53 -10.77
N ARG A 179 15.64 -11.07 -11.28
CA ARG A 179 15.67 -12.05 -12.39
C ARG A 179 16.24 -11.47 -13.67
N GLU A 180 15.80 -10.27 -14.05
CA GLU A 180 16.36 -9.55 -15.22
C GLU A 180 17.88 -9.30 -15.08
N SER A 181 18.38 -9.25 -13.84
CA SER A 181 19.79 -9.09 -13.52
C SER A 181 20.54 -10.41 -13.35
N GLY A 182 19.88 -11.55 -13.54
CA GLY A 182 20.48 -12.88 -13.38
C GLY A 182 20.62 -13.35 -11.92
N VAL A 183 19.93 -12.71 -10.98
CA VAL A 183 19.93 -13.08 -9.56
C VAL A 183 18.64 -13.82 -9.21
N VAL A 184 18.75 -14.98 -8.57
CA VAL A 184 17.62 -15.84 -8.21
C VAL A 184 17.06 -15.41 -6.85
N PRO A 185 15.80 -14.97 -6.74
CA PRO A 185 15.18 -14.70 -5.44
C PRO A 185 14.86 -16.00 -4.70
N VAL A 186 15.26 -16.10 -3.44
CA VAL A 186 14.96 -17.21 -2.54
C VAL A 186 14.33 -16.70 -1.24
N ILE A 187 13.45 -17.48 -0.62
CA ILE A 187 12.72 -17.10 0.60
C ILE A 187 13.03 -17.98 1.82
N ARG A 188 13.93 -18.93 1.66
CA ARG A 188 14.33 -19.87 2.72
C ARG A 188 15.85 -20.03 2.71
N GLY A 189 16.43 -20.04 3.91
CA GLY A 189 17.87 -20.20 4.08
C GLY A 189 18.69 -18.95 3.78
N ASP A 190 19.99 -19.14 3.76
CA ASP A 190 20.94 -18.11 3.32
C ASP A 190 21.05 -18.11 1.79
N ALA A 191 21.37 -16.95 1.24
CA ALA A 191 21.55 -16.80 -0.20
C ALA A 191 22.85 -17.49 -0.69
N GLY A 192 22.71 -18.29 -1.73
CA GLY A 192 23.88 -18.78 -2.50
C GLY A 192 24.52 -17.67 -3.33
N PRO A 193 25.64 -17.98 -4.02
CA PRO A 193 26.42 -16.97 -4.75
C PRO A 193 25.65 -16.18 -5.82
N ASN A 194 24.61 -16.78 -6.40
CA ASN A 194 23.76 -16.16 -7.43
C ASN A 194 22.33 -15.90 -6.95
N GLU A 195 22.10 -16.00 -5.65
CA GLU A 195 20.77 -15.87 -5.03
C GLU A 195 20.67 -14.60 -4.20
N CYS A 196 19.44 -14.10 -4.02
CA CYS A 196 19.12 -13.06 -3.06
C CYS A 196 18.07 -13.59 -2.09
N ALA A 197 18.39 -13.64 -0.79
CA ALA A 197 17.47 -14.11 0.23
C ALA A 197 16.49 -12.99 0.61
N LEU A 198 15.21 -13.26 0.42
CA LEU A 198 14.12 -12.34 0.75
C LEU A 198 13.49 -12.71 2.09
N GLN A 199 13.21 -11.68 2.89
CA GLN A 199 12.52 -11.86 4.18
C GLN A 199 11.50 -10.75 4.42
N ILE A 200 10.44 -11.07 5.18
CA ILE A 200 9.46 -10.07 5.60
C ILE A 200 10.00 -9.30 6.80
N LEU A 201 9.96 -7.96 6.70
CA LEU A 201 10.05 -7.06 7.84
C LEU A 201 8.94 -6.02 7.76
N ALA A 202 8.44 -5.58 8.92
CA ALA A 202 7.53 -4.44 8.95
C ALA A 202 8.27 -3.17 8.49
N PRO A 203 7.65 -2.30 7.69
CA PRO A 203 8.29 -1.10 7.16
C PRO A 203 9.06 -0.26 8.19
N PRO A 204 8.53 -0.02 9.41
CA PRO A 204 9.25 0.75 10.43
C PRO A 204 10.55 0.12 10.91
N GLU A 205 10.70 -1.19 10.78
CA GLU A 205 11.89 -1.93 11.28
C GLU A 205 13.04 -1.93 10.27
N MET A 206 12.75 -1.68 8.99
CA MET A 206 13.72 -1.86 7.90
C MET A 206 14.94 -0.93 7.99
N PRO A 207 14.81 0.41 8.24
CA PRO A 207 15.97 1.29 8.32
C PRO A 207 16.91 0.91 9.46
N ALA A 208 16.35 0.53 10.63
CA ALA A 208 17.14 0.09 11.78
C ALA A 208 17.83 -1.27 11.53
N ALA A 209 17.14 -2.21 10.87
CA ALA A 209 17.70 -3.50 10.51
C ALA A 209 18.88 -3.35 9.52
N LEU A 210 18.76 -2.43 8.54
CA LEU A 210 19.85 -2.10 7.63
C LEU A 210 21.04 -1.48 8.35
N ALA A 211 20.80 -0.49 9.21
CA ALA A 211 21.86 0.17 9.99
C ALA A 211 22.60 -0.80 10.91
N ALA A 212 21.90 -1.81 11.44
CA ALA A 212 22.46 -2.87 12.28
C ALA A 212 23.14 -4.01 11.48
N GLY A 213 23.16 -3.96 10.15
CA GLY A 213 23.74 -5.01 9.30
C GLY A 213 22.97 -6.35 9.32
N LYS A 214 21.71 -6.35 9.80
CA LYS A 214 20.87 -7.55 9.80
C LYS A 214 20.34 -7.90 8.40
N ILE A 215 20.23 -6.90 7.54
CA ILE A 215 19.89 -6.98 6.13
C ILE A 215 20.89 -6.12 5.33
N ASP A 216 21.05 -6.44 4.06
CA ASP A 216 21.96 -5.71 3.14
C ASP A 216 21.22 -4.63 2.34
N GLY A 217 19.89 -4.77 2.24
CA GLY A 217 18.99 -3.83 1.58
C GLY A 217 17.55 -4.09 1.92
N TYR A 218 16.69 -3.20 1.50
CA TYR A 218 15.24 -3.38 1.55
C TYR A 218 14.55 -2.65 0.41
N ILE A 219 13.34 -3.08 0.10
CA ILE A 219 12.41 -2.39 -0.77
C ILE A 219 11.16 -2.03 0.03
N VAL A 220 10.77 -0.75 0.02
CA VAL A 220 9.65 -0.29 0.85
C VAL A 220 9.03 0.98 0.29
N ALA A 221 7.81 1.27 0.75
CA ALA A 221 7.15 2.54 0.52
C ALA A 221 7.81 3.70 1.30
N GLU A 222 7.64 4.92 0.80
CA GLU A 222 8.02 6.11 1.51
C GLU A 222 7.13 6.30 2.77
N PRO A 223 7.65 6.90 3.87
CA PRO A 223 8.89 7.68 3.97
C PRO A 223 10.12 6.89 4.45
N PHE A 224 10.09 5.57 4.49
CA PHE A 224 11.16 4.75 5.07
C PHE A 224 12.44 4.74 4.25
N ASN A 225 12.37 4.97 2.93
CA ASN A 225 13.58 5.16 2.12
C ASN A 225 14.23 6.49 2.45
N ALA A 226 13.47 7.59 2.49
CA ALA A 226 13.97 8.90 2.89
C ALA A 226 14.55 8.90 4.32
N LEU A 227 13.89 8.20 5.26
CA LEU A 227 14.41 8.00 6.61
C LEU A 227 15.74 7.25 6.61
N GLY A 228 15.83 6.18 5.83
CA GLY A 228 17.06 5.41 5.64
C GLY A 228 18.21 6.26 5.11
N GLU A 229 17.95 7.06 4.08
CA GLU A 229 18.94 7.97 3.50
C GLU A 229 19.39 9.04 4.51
N LEU A 230 18.46 9.66 5.23
CA LEU A 230 18.76 10.78 6.14
C LEU A 230 19.35 10.34 7.50
N ARG A 231 18.98 9.17 8.01
CA ARG A 231 19.27 8.77 9.41
C ARG A 231 19.95 7.42 9.58
N ALA A 232 19.89 6.52 8.57
CA ALA A 232 20.40 5.15 8.68
C ALA A 232 21.62 4.86 7.77
N GLY A 233 22.19 5.89 7.13
CA GLY A 233 23.31 5.72 6.21
C GLY A 233 22.98 4.87 4.97
N ALA A 234 21.72 4.80 4.59
CA ALA A 234 21.28 4.10 3.39
C ALA A 234 21.50 4.96 2.14
N ARG A 235 21.52 4.29 1.00
CA ARG A 235 21.58 4.89 -0.33
C ARG A 235 20.48 4.30 -1.21
N MET A 236 19.79 5.16 -1.94
CA MET A 236 18.84 4.72 -2.96
C MET A 236 19.59 3.96 -4.06
N LEU A 237 19.22 2.69 -4.29
CA LEU A 237 19.72 1.89 -5.39
C LEU A 237 18.88 2.16 -6.65
N ARG A 238 17.56 2.13 -6.50
CA ARG A 238 16.65 2.36 -7.62
C ARG A 238 15.26 2.73 -7.10
N PHE A 239 14.58 3.69 -7.73
CA PHE A 239 13.16 3.93 -7.51
C PHE A 239 12.31 2.89 -8.25
N THR A 240 11.23 2.44 -7.64
CA THR A 240 10.33 1.48 -8.29
C THR A 240 9.62 2.05 -9.51
N GLY A 241 9.31 3.37 -9.48
CA GLY A 241 8.74 4.10 -10.61
C GLY A 241 9.68 4.24 -11.81
N ASP A 242 10.98 4.01 -11.60
CA ASP A 242 11.99 3.97 -12.65
C ASP A 242 12.27 2.54 -13.16
N ILE A 243 11.61 1.53 -12.60
CA ILE A 243 11.58 0.14 -13.09
C ILE A 243 10.24 -0.12 -13.80
N TRP A 244 9.14 0.33 -13.24
CA TRP A 244 7.82 0.26 -13.82
C TRP A 244 7.17 1.65 -13.81
N LYS A 245 7.08 2.25 -15.00
CA LYS A 245 6.61 3.61 -15.20
C LYS A 245 5.22 3.82 -14.60
N ASN A 246 5.10 4.73 -13.63
CA ASN A 246 3.85 5.10 -12.98
C ASN A 246 3.03 3.88 -12.49
N HIS A 247 3.71 2.89 -11.91
CA HIS A 247 3.05 1.70 -11.40
C HIS A 247 2.09 2.03 -10.24
N PRO A 248 0.94 1.33 -10.14
CA PRO A 248 0.11 1.40 -8.94
C PRO A 248 0.81 0.68 -7.81
N CYS A 249 1.06 1.33 -6.68
CA CYS A 249 1.54 0.64 -5.49
C CYS A 249 0.37 0.25 -4.59
N CYS A 250 -0.41 1.24 -4.13
CA CYS A 250 -1.61 0.99 -3.33
C CYS A 250 -2.90 1.38 -4.05
N VAL A 251 -3.96 0.70 -3.65
CA VAL A 251 -5.33 0.90 -4.14
C VAL A 251 -6.30 1.15 -2.99
N VAL A 252 -7.35 1.91 -3.25
CA VAL A 252 -8.47 2.14 -2.34
C VAL A 252 -9.44 0.97 -2.45
N VAL A 253 -9.79 0.38 -1.31
CA VAL A 253 -10.66 -0.79 -1.25
C VAL A 253 -11.83 -0.59 -0.31
N ALA A 254 -12.95 -1.25 -0.65
CA ALA A 254 -14.12 -1.40 0.22
C ALA A 254 -14.72 -2.81 0.05
N HIS A 255 -15.62 -3.18 0.94
CA HIS A 255 -16.33 -4.46 0.89
C HIS A 255 -17.45 -4.43 -0.16
N GLU A 256 -17.58 -5.47 -0.97
CA GLU A 256 -18.54 -5.54 -2.07
C GLU A 256 -20.01 -5.36 -1.61
N SER A 257 -20.38 -5.94 -0.45
CA SER A 257 -21.74 -5.77 0.09
C SER A 257 -22.03 -4.33 0.51
N GLN A 258 -21.04 -3.62 1.04
CA GLN A 258 -21.19 -2.20 1.40
C GLN A 258 -21.39 -1.33 0.17
N ILE A 259 -20.62 -1.60 -0.89
CA ILE A 259 -20.76 -0.88 -2.16
C ILE A 259 -22.14 -1.12 -2.78
N ALA A 260 -22.63 -2.37 -2.74
CA ALA A 260 -23.94 -2.74 -3.26
C ALA A 260 -25.08 -2.12 -2.47
N ALA A 261 -24.99 -2.13 -1.14
CA ALA A 261 -26.01 -1.57 -0.27
C ALA A 261 -26.03 -0.03 -0.28
N ARG A 262 -24.86 0.61 -0.50
CA ARG A 262 -24.69 2.07 -0.38
C ARG A 262 -23.81 2.64 -1.50
N PRO A 263 -24.25 2.56 -2.75
CA PRO A 263 -23.46 3.04 -3.90
C PRO A 263 -23.22 4.57 -3.85
N GLU A 264 -24.14 5.34 -3.27
CA GLU A 264 -23.96 6.78 -3.08
C GLU A 264 -22.83 7.09 -2.09
N TRP A 265 -22.73 6.36 -0.98
CA TRP A 265 -21.62 6.47 -0.03
C TRP A 265 -20.29 6.18 -0.72
N ALA A 266 -20.21 5.10 -1.50
CA ALA A 266 -19.00 4.73 -2.23
C ALA A 266 -18.60 5.82 -3.24
N GLY A 267 -19.58 6.38 -3.98
CA GLY A 267 -19.35 7.47 -4.92
C GLY A 267 -18.80 8.72 -4.25
N LYS A 268 -19.38 9.13 -3.14
CA LYS A 268 -18.94 10.30 -2.34
C LYS A 268 -17.54 10.09 -1.75
N ALA A 269 -17.28 8.88 -1.23
CA ALA A 269 -15.96 8.55 -0.67
C ALA A 269 -14.86 8.58 -1.73
N VAL A 270 -15.10 8.00 -2.91
CA VAL A 270 -14.16 8.02 -4.03
C VAL A 270 -13.95 9.46 -4.52
N ASP A 271 -15.01 10.26 -4.64
CA ASP A 271 -14.92 11.65 -5.09
C ASP A 271 -14.05 12.50 -4.15
N ALA A 272 -14.22 12.35 -2.84
CA ALA A 272 -13.39 13.02 -1.84
C ALA A 272 -11.90 12.65 -1.99
N ILE A 273 -11.60 11.37 -2.27
CA ILE A 273 -10.23 10.89 -2.49
C ILE A 273 -9.65 11.42 -3.80
N VAL A 274 -10.39 11.38 -4.90
CA VAL A 274 -9.94 11.91 -6.21
C VAL A 274 -9.64 13.40 -6.12
N ARG A 275 -10.48 14.17 -5.42
CA ARG A 275 -10.24 15.57 -5.12
C ARG A 275 -8.97 15.77 -4.29
N ALA A 276 -8.76 14.93 -3.28
CA ALA A 276 -7.55 14.99 -2.46
C ALA A 276 -6.30 14.66 -3.26
N GLN A 277 -6.35 13.73 -4.20
CA GLN A 277 -5.24 13.44 -5.11
C GLN A 277 -4.89 14.65 -5.98
N ALA A 278 -5.90 15.32 -6.56
CA ALA A 278 -5.69 16.57 -7.32
C ALA A 278 -5.05 17.66 -6.45
N TYR A 279 -5.47 17.75 -5.18
CA TYR A 279 -4.85 18.67 -4.21
C TYR A 279 -3.39 18.29 -3.93
N CYS A 280 -3.09 17.00 -3.72
CA CYS A 280 -1.74 16.50 -3.45
C CYS A 280 -0.76 16.78 -4.58
N VAL A 281 -1.17 16.61 -5.84
CA VAL A 281 -0.32 16.93 -7.01
C VAL A 281 0.10 18.39 -7.02
N LYS A 282 -0.82 19.30 -6.69
CA LYS A 282 -0.60 20.74 -6.73
C LYS A 282 0.17 21.29 -5.53
N ASN A 283 0.10 20.62 -4.37
CA ASN A 283 0.55 21.16 -3.08
C ASN A 283 1.48 20.18 -2.33
N ARG A 284 2.42 19.56 -3.02
CA ARG A 284 3.25 18.44 -2.52
C ARG A 284 3.93 18.73 -1.18
N GLU A 285 4.61 19.88 -1.06
CA GLU A 285 5.33 20.22 0.18
C GLU A 285 4.37 20.56 1.33
N GLU A 286 3.29 21.32 1.06
CA GLU A 286 2.26 21.59 2.05
C GLU A 286 1.63 20.30 2.58
N VAL A 287 1.31 19.37 1.67
CA VAL A 287 0.76 18.05 2.01
C VAL A 287 1.74 17.25 2.85
N ALA A 288 3.04 17.24 2.49
CA ALA A 288 4.07 16.58 3.28
C ALA A 288 4.12 17.10 4.73
N ARG A 289 4.09 18.41 4.90
CA ARG A 289 4.02 19.04 6.23
C ARG A 289 2.73 18.70 6.96
N LEU A 290 1.59 18.75 6.25
CA LEU A 290 0.27 18.45 6.83
C LEU A 290 0.21 17.05 7.43
N ILE A 291 0.74 16.03 6.74
CA ILE A 291 0.65 14.64 7.19
C ILE A 291 1.79 14.24 8.14
N SER A 292 2.86 15.04 8.28
CA SER A 292 4.00 14.79 9.14
C SER A 292 3.64 14.84 10.62
N LYS A 293 4.62 14.49 11.47
CA LYS A 293 4.50 14.55 12.93
C LYS A 293 4.16 15.96 13.44
N GLU A 294 4.75 16.99 12.84
CA GLU A 294 4.54 18.40 13.19
C GLU A 294 3.22 18.95 12.67
N GLY A 295 2.59 18.27 11.69
CA GLY A 295 1.28 18.62 11.15
C GLY A 295 0.14 17.93 11.90
N ARG A 296 -0.61 17.06 11.20
CA ARG A 296 -1.69 16.26 11.79
C ARG A 296 -1.20 14.99 12.51
N GLY A 297 0.10 14.67 12.41
CA GLY A 297 0.69 13.49 13.04
C GLY A 297 0.25 12.15 12.43
N TYR A 298 -0.34 12.15 11.24
CA TYR A 298 -0.75 10.88 10.58
C TYR A 298 0.45 9.97 10.31
N LEU A 299 1.56 10.55 9.89
CA LEU A 299 2.85 9.88 9.80
C LEU A 299 3.70 10.33 10.99
N PRO A 300 4.15 9.42 11.86
CA PRO A 300 5.00 9.75 13.01
C PRO A 300 6.46 10.02 12.58
N MET A 301 6.63 10.77 11.50
CA MET A 301 7.90 11.12 10.88
C MET A 301 8.09 12.64 10.87
N PRO A 302 9.33 13.12 11.11
CA PRO A 302 9.65 14.53 10.98
C PRO A 302 9.33 15.08 9.58
N ALA A 303 8.96 16.35 9.51
CA ALA A 303 8.56 16.98 8.25
C ALA A 303 9.66 16.95 7.17
N ASP A 304 10.94 17.07 7.55
CA ASP A 304 12.07 16.98 6.62
C ASP A 304 12.14 15.63 5.90
N VAL A 305 11.86 14.54 6.63
CA VAL A 305 11.79 13.17 6.08
C VAL A 305 10.61 13.04 5.12
N VAL A 306 9.43 13.53 5.50
CA VAL A 306 8.22 13.42 4.66
C VAL A 306 8.33 14.30 3.42
N ILE A 307 8.91 15.51 3.53
CA ILE A 307 9.17 16.39 2.39
C ILE A 307 10.12 15.71 1.41
N LYS A 308 11.28 15.19 1.90
CA LYS A 308 12.19 14.42 1.05
C LYS A 308 11.47 13.27 0.34
N ALA A 309 10.65 12.52 1.07
CA ALA A 309 9.90 11.37 0.57
C ALA A 309 8.88 11.71 -0.53
N THR A 310 8.40 12.94 -0.58
CA THR A 310 7.35 13.37 -1.53
C THR A 310 7.86 14.23 -2.67
N THR A 311 8.99 14.94 -2.50
CA THR A 311 9.43 15.96 -3.45
C THR A 311 10.82 15.70 -4.04
N ASP A 312 11.69 14.94 -3.36
CA ASP A 312 13.08 14.78 -3.79
C ASP A 312 13.24 13.67 -4.83
N TYR A 313 13.19 14.07 -6.10
CA TYR A 313 13.36 13.21 -7.28
C TYR A 313 14.19 13.96 -8.33
N GLY A 314 15.45 14.24 -8.00
CA GLY A 314 16.26 15.19 -8.74
C GLY A 314 17.58 14.64 -9.30
N PRO A 315 18.43 15.52 -9.87
CA PRO A 315 19.63 15.16 -10.61
C PRO A 315 20.65 14.32 -9.83
N ALA A 316 20.67 14.42 -8.50
CA ALA A 316 21.55 13.57 -7.68
C ALA A 316 21.24 12.08 -7.82
N TYR A 317 19.97 11.72 -7.97
CA TYR A 317 19.55 10.34 -8.20
C TYR A 317 19.80 9.88 -9.63
N GLU A 318 19.78 10.78 -10.61
CA GLU A 318 20.23 10.49 -11.98
C GLU A 318 21.74 10.19 -11.99
N ALA A 319 22.53 11.03 -11.34
CA ALA A 319 23.98 10.86 -11.25
C ALA A 319 24.39 9.56 -10.53
N SER A 320 23.59 9.12 -9.54
CA SER A 320 23.84 7.87 -8.81
C SER A 320 23.30 6.62 -9.52
N GLY A 321 22.52 6.77 -10.61
CA GLY A 321 21.88 5.68 -11.32
C GLY A 321 20.59 5.16 -10.64
N ALA A 322 20.09 5.83 -9.60
CA ALA A 322 18.82 5.51 -8.98
C ALA A 322 17.62 5.94 -9.85
N ILE A 323 17.83 6.88 -10.76
CA ILE A 323 16.94 7.23 -11.88
C ILE A 323 17.73 7.01 -13.18
N ARG A 324 17.20 6.18 -14.07
CA ARG A 324 17.78 5.86 -15.40
C ARG A 324 16.86 6.30 -16.54
N HIS A 325 15.57 6.40 -16.29
CA HIS A 325 14.54 6.74 -17.28
C HIS A 325 14.03 8.16 -17.05
N ARG A 326 14.89 9.15 -17.25
CA ARG A 326 14.52 10.56 -17.09
C ARG A 326 13.37 10.99 -18.02
N ASP A 327 13.30 10.41 -19.21
CA ASP A 327 12.25 10.64 -20.20
C ASP A 327 10.85 10.18 -19.72
N TRP A 328 10.77 9.38 -18.67
CA TRP A 328 9.50 8.96 -18.11
C TRP A 328 8.78 10.08 -17.35
N ALA A 329 9.47 11.17 -17.05
CA ALA A 329 8.94 12.31 -16.28
C ALA A 329 8.20 11.89 -15.00
N ALA A 330 8.71 10.82 -14.36
CA ALA A 330 8.14 10.29 -13.12
C ALA A 330 8.41 11.22 -11.93
N GLN A 331 7.72 10.99 -10.85
CA GLN A 331 7.92 11.62 -9.56
C GLN A 331 8.26 10.57 -8.51
N ARG A 332 8.90 10.96 -7.40
CA ARG A 332 9.19 10.05 -6.28
C ARG A 332 7.93 9.33 -5.82
N ILE A 333 6.86 10.10 -5.57
CA ILE A 333 5.48 9.61 -5.45
C ILE A 333 4.58 10.49 -6.30
N ASP A 334 3.57 9.90 -6.94
CA ASP A 334 2.57 10.65 -7.67
C ASP A 334 1.17 10.11 -7.40
N PHE A 335 0.14 10.83 -7.88
CA PHE A 335 -1.24 10.49 -7.62
C PHE A 335 -1.98 10.34 -8.94
N GLN A 336 -2.65 9.23 -9.12
CA GLN A 336 -3.45 8.91 -10.29
C GLN A 336 -4.58 7.98 -9.84
N PRO A 337 -5.85 8.42 -9.91
CA PRO A 337 -6.97 7.66 -9.37
C PRO A 337 -7.43 6.50 -10.26
N TRP A 338 -7.21 6.57 -11.59
CA TRP A 338 -7.77 5.59 -12.52
C TRP A 338 -7.07 4.23 -12.43
N PRO A 339 -7.85 3.14 -12.20
CA PRO A 339 -7.28 1.80 -12.07
C PRO A 339 -7.12 1.11 -13.44
N TYR A 340 -6.11 1.48 -14.21
CA TYR A 340 -5.86 0.93 -15.54
C TYR A 340 -5.93 -0.60 -15.56
N PRO A 341 -6.79 -1.20 -16.42
CA PRO A 341 -6.92 -2.67 -16.54
C PRO A 341 -5.60 -3.36 -16.88
N SER A 342 -4.77 -2.75 -17.75
CA SER A 342 -3.45 -3.24 -18.13
C SER A 342 -2.56 -3.52 -16.93
N ALA A 343 -2.52 -2.61 -15.96
CA ALA A 343 -1.72 -2.80 -14.75
C ALA A 343 -2.26 -3.93 -13.86
N THR A 344 -3.58 -4.13 -13.80
CA THR A 344 -4.15 -5.25 -13.05
C THR A 344 -3.79 -6.59 -13.70
N LYS A 345 -3.86 -6.68 -15.03
CA LYS A 345 -3.45 -7.87 -15.79
C LYS A 345 -1.98 -8.20 -15.53
N LEU A 346 -1.10 -7.23 -15.73
CA LEU A 346 0.34 -7.42 -15.53
C LEU A 346 0.67 -7.86 -14.08
N ILE A 347 -0.04 -7.30 -13.08
CA ILE A 347 0.17 -7.71 -11.69
C ILE A 347 -0.21 -9.18 -11.48
N VAL A 348 -1.34 -9.65 -12.01
CA VAL A 348 -1.76 -11.05 -11.88
C VAL A 348 -0.73 -11.99 -12.52
N GLU A 349 -0.26 -11.65 -13.72
CA GLU A 349 0.79 -12.38 -14.41
C GLU A 349 2.12 -12.40 -13.61
N ALA A 350 2.54 -11.25 -13.13
CA ALA A 350 3.77 -11.11 -12.34
C ALA A 350 3.68 -11.83 -10.99
N MET A 351 2.52 -11.84 -10.32
CA MET A 351 2.30 -12.62 -9.10
C MET A 351 2.50 -14.12 -9.33
N GLY A 352 2.09 -14.64 -10.50
CA GLY A 352 2.31 -16.04 -10.89
C GLY A 352 3.80 -16.43 -10.96
N ASN A 353 4.67 -15.45 -11.21
CA ASN A 353 6.12 -15.61 -11.26
C ASN A 353 6.84 -15.15 -9.98
N THR A 354 6.12 -14.66 -8.98
CA THR A 354 6.70 -14.12 -7.75
C THR A 354 6.72 -15.19 -6.67
N VAL A 355 7.92 -15.50 -6.15
CA VAL A 355 8.08 -16.43 -5.04
C VAL A 355 7.51 -15.80 -3.76
N VAL A 356 6.66 -16.53 -3.08
CA VAL A 356 6.03 -16.16 -1.82
C VAL A 356 6.05 -17.35 -0.85
N GLU A 357 5.96 -17.07 0.44
CA GLU A 357 5.75 -18.11 1.43
C GLU A 357 4.27 -18.54 1.44
N GLY A 358 4.01 -19.84 1.52
CA GLY A 358 2.67 -20.41 1.51
C GLY A 358 2.21 -20.85 0.12
N ASP A 359 0.91 -21.12 0.01
CA ASP A 359 0.31 -21.60 -1.23
C ASP A 359 -0.07 -20.44 -2.16
N ALA A 360 0.51 -20.43 -3.36
CA ALA A 360 0.17 -19.54 -4.45
C ALA A 360 -0.63 -20.24 -5.56
N GLY A 361 -1.15 -21.44 -5.29
CA GLY A 361 -1.88 -22.27 -6.26
C GLY A 361 -3.12 -21.61 -6.84
N PHE A 362 -3.72 -20.64 -6.11
CA PHE A 362 -4.86 -19.88 -6.59
C PHE A 362 -4.57 -19.04 -7.86
N LEU A 363 -3.29 -18.74 -8.14
CA LEU A 363 -2.87 -18.02 -9.33
C LEU A 363 -2.84 -18.91 -10.58
N LYS A 364 -2.80 -20.25 -10.41
CA LYS A 364 -2.79 -21.16 -11.56
C LYS A 364 -4.14 -21.14 -12.28
N GLY A 365 -4.10 -20.68 -13.54
CA GLY A 365 -5.31 -20.56 -14.36
C GLY A 365 -6.21 -19.39 -14.00
N LEU A 366 -5.78 -18.48 -13.12
CA LEU A 366 -6.48 -17.23 -12.86
C LEU A 366 -6.31 -16.29 -14.07
N ASP A 367 -7.42 -16.05 -14.78
CA ASP A 367 -7.43 -15.20 -15.97
C ASP A 367 -7.23 -13.71 -15.59
N PRO A 368 -6.14 -13.06 -16.05
CA PRO A 368 -5.87 -11.66 -15.75
C PRO A 368 -6.97 -10.71 -16.25
N ASP A 369 -7.60 -11.02 -17.39
CA ASP A 369 -8.69 -10.23 -17.95
C ASP A 369 -9.95 -10.32 -17.08
N PHE A 370 -10.25 -11.50 -16.58
CA PHE A 370 -11.34 -11.70 -15.61
C PHE A 370 -11.07 -10.91 -14.34
N VAL A 371 -9.85 -10.99 -13.75
CA VAL A 371 -9.50 -10.26 -12.54
C VAL A 371 -9.63 -8.75 -12.73
N ALA A 372 -9.19 -8.22 -13.87
CA ALA A 372 -9.29 -6.78 -14.15
C ALA A 372 -10.75 -6.30 -14.16
N ARG A 373 -11.69 -7.13 -14.64
CA ARG A 373 -13.12 -6.79 -14.66
C ARG A 373 -13.83 -7.08 -13.34
N ASP A 374 -13.48 -8.18 -12.66
CA ASP A 374 -14.19 -8.61 -11.45
C ASP A 374 -13.69 -7.92 -10.18
N LEU A 375 -12.39 -7.69 -10.05
CA LEU A 375 -11.82 -7.09 -8.84
C LEU A 375 -12.11 -5.57 -8.74
N VAL A 376 -12.18 -4.89 -9.89
CA VAL A 376 -12.26 -3.42 -9.96
C VAL A 376 -13.70 -2.98 -10.19
N ASP A 377 -14.18 -2.06 -9.36
CA ASP A 377 -15.44 -1.33 -9.57
C ASP A 377 -15.10 0.13 -9.93
N ASP A 378 -14.92 0.39 -11.22
CA ASP A 378 -14.46 1.68 -11.72
C ASP A 378 -15.57 2.74 -11.89
N ARG A 379 -16.84 2.37 -11.66
CA ARG A 379 -18.00 3.26 -11.85
C ARG A 379 -17.86 4.59 -11.12
N PHE A 380 -17.36 4.54 -9.90
CA PHE A 380 -17.27 5.71 -9.03
C PHE A 380 -16.12 6.63 -9.43
N VAL A 381 -14.93 6.08 -9.66
CA VAL A 381 -13.78 6.88 -10.08
C VAL A 381 -14.01 7.47 -11.46
N ARG A 382 -14.64 6.74 -12.40
CA ARG A 382 -15.03 7.25 -13.71
C ARG A 382 -15.98 8.45 -13.60
N ALA A 383 -16.98 8.37 -12.72
CA ALA A 383 -17.90 9.48 -12.48
C ALA A 383 -17.19 10.69 -11.84
N SER A 384 -16.25 10.44 -10.94
CA SER A 384 -15.47 11.47 -10.27
C SER A 384 -14.50 12.18 -11.23
N LEU A 385 -13.78 11.44 -12.08
CA LEU A 385 -12.83 12.04 -13.03
C LEU A 385 -13.46 13.14 -13.89
N ARG A 386 -14.71 12.98 -14.32
CA ARG A 386 -15.42 13.98 -15.13
C ARG A 386 -15.59 15.34 -14.44
N ARG A 387 -15.40 15.41 -13.13
CA ARG A 387 -15.50 16.64 -12.34
C ARG A 387 -14.16 17.37 -12.20
N TYR A 388 -13.05 16.69 -12.50
CA TYR A 388 -11.70 17.19 -12.27
C TYR A 388 -10.91 17.15 -13.60
N PRO A 389 -10.88 18.27 -14.35
CA PRO A 389 -10.32 18.33 -15.70
C PRO A 389 -8.81 18.07 -15.76
N GLU A 390 -8.13 18.15 -14.63
CA GLU A 390 -6.71 17.83 -14.51
C GLU A 390 -6.38 16.34 -14.68
N TRP A 391 -7.37 15.45 -14.57
CA TRP A 391 -7.14 14.02 -14.70
C TRP A 391 -7.32 13.52 -16.14
N PRO A 392 -6.45 12.61 -16.62
CA PRO A 392 -6.72 11.85 -17.83
C PRO A 392 -8.09 11.16 -17.77
N GLY A 393 -8.83 11.18 -18.86
CA GLY A 393 -10.18 10.58 -18.90
C GLY A 393 -11.32 11.48 -18.42
N ALA A 394 -11.03 12.70 -17.96
CA ALA A 394 -12.08 13.67 -17.63
C ALA A 394 -12.96 14.01 -18.86
N ALA A 395 -12.33 14.19 -20.01
CA ALA A 395 -12.98 14.55 -21.27
C ALA A 395 -13.01 13.41 -22.30
N ASP A 396 -12.13 12.43 -22.21
CA ASP A 396 -11.94 11.39 -23.21
C ASP A 396 -11.65 10.02 -22.57
N ASP A 397 -12.52 9.07 -22.77
CA ASP A 397 -12.35 7.69 -22.29
C ASP A 397 -11.14 6.97 -22.93
N ALA A 398 -10.64 7.42 -24.09
CA ALA A 398 -9.45 6.85 -24.71
C ALA A 398 -8.20 7.04 -23.81
N ALA A 399 -8.15 8.10 -23.03
CA ALA A 399 -7.09 8.33 -22.04
C ALA A 399 -7.12 7.36 -20.85
N LEU A 400 -8.17 6.53 -20.73
CA LEU A 400 -8.32 5.52 -19.68
C LEU A 400 -7.68 4.18 -20.05
N THR A 401 -6.94 4.13 -21.12
CA THR A 401 -6.15 2.97 -21.57
C THR A 401 -4.68 3.32 -21.63
N ARG A 402 -3.81 2.37 -21.33
CA ARG A 402 -2.36 2.50 -21.51
C ARG A 402 -1.68 1.15 -21.69
N GLN A 403 -0.45 1.18 -22.18
CA GLN A 403 0.47 0.04 -22.13
C GLN A 403 1.37 0.19 -20.91
N GLU A 404 1.65 -0.91 -20.24
CA GLU A 404 2.59 -0.92 -19.13
C GLU A 404 4.03 -0.99 -19.67
N THR A 405 4.92 -0.18 -19.07
CA THR A 405 6.34 -0.11 -19.46
C THR A 405 7.20 -0.46 -18.25
N LEU A 406 7.96 -1.57 -18.39
CA LEU A 406 8.95 -2.03 -17.44
C LEU A 406 10.33 -2.01 -18.10
N SER A 407 11.34 -1.55 -17.38
CA SER A 407 12.74 -1.56 -17.82
C SER A 407 13.67 -1.44 -16.61
N LEU A 408 14.92 -1.95 -16.71
CA LEU A 408 15.97 -1.81 -15.69
C LEU A 408 17.03 -0.77 -16.09
#